data_b133e6475edfbed3de0274fdca0b7fa3
#
_entry.id   b133e6475edfbed3de0274fdca0b7fa3
#
_cell.length_a   1.000
_cell.length_b   1.000
_cell.length_c   1.000
_cell.angle_alpha   90.00
_cell.angle_beta   90.00
_cell.angle_gamma   90.00
#
_symmetry.space_group_name_H-M   'P 1'
#
loop_
_entity.id
_entity.type
_entity.pdbx_description
1 polymer ?
#
loop_
_entity_poly.entity_id
_entity_poly.type
_entity_poly.pdbx_seq_one_letter_code
_entity_poly.pdbx_strand_id
1 'polypeptide(L)'
;MLKRLIILNSDIYSKADIELDNCNSLQIVGPNNIGKSTLIYALNFLFIIDGREMTFSGNRIGDKTTFNHYFPSINSSFIIFEIFKNRYYSILVKKNAEGNLDYYKIDSEYKEELFFTETNKGQKIRKFDSLLSELTTNGIEHKKFTKRSEVFNFVYQKGKRNNGVVWLNQNVNQDGRGISNNFSKIYKYLINSKLINNNKF
;
A
#
# COMPACT_ATOMS: atom_id res chain seq x y z
N MET A 1 -12.02 -3.54 -4.37
CA MET A 1 -10.97 -4.28 -5.09
C MET A 1 -9.74 -3.41 -5.21
N LEU A 2 -8.55 -3.96 -4.92
CA LEU A 2 -7.28 -3.26 -5.16
C LEU A 2 -7.08 -3.15 -6.68
N LYS A 3 -6.89 -1.92 -7.17
CA LYS A 3 -6.79 -1.62 -8.58
C LYS A 3 -5.37 -1.28 -9.02
N ARG A 4 -4.60 -0.68 -8.10
CA ARG A 4 -3.28 -0.15 -8.45
C ARG A 4 -2.40 -0.07 -7.21
N LEU A 5 -1.13 -0.38 -7.36
CA LEU A 5 -0.09 -0.16 -6.37
C LEU A 5 0.91 0.86 -6.94
N ILE A 6 1.05 1.98 -6.26
CA ILE A 6 2.01 3.02 -6.64
C ILE A 6 3.04 3.16 -5.53
N ILE A 7 4.30 3.21 -5.90
CA ILE A 7 5.44 3.39 -5.00
C ILE A 7 6.23 4.61 -5.49
N LEU A 8 6.39 5.59 -4.63
CA LEU A 8 7.10 6.83 -4.93
C LEU A 8 8.26 7.02 -3.96
N ASN A 9 9.48 7.20 -4.49
CA ASN A 9 10.70 7.43 -3.74
C ASN A 9 10.87 6.43 -2.58
N SER A 10 10.85 5.15 -2.89
CA SER A 10 10.82 4.08 -1.92
C SER A 10 11.77 2.96 -2.31
N ASP A 11 12.68 2.60 -1.40
CA ASP A 11 13.74 1.62 -1.61
C ASP A 11 14.54 1.94 -2.90
N ILE A 12 14.53 1.05 -3.87
CA ILE A 12 15.20 1.23 -5.16
C ILE A 12 14.35 1.97 -6.21
N TYR A 13 13.07 2.22 -5.90
CA TYR A 13 12.15 2.84 -6.85
C TYR A 13 12.06 4.35 -6.67
N SER A 14 12.40 5.09 -7.70
CA SER A 14 11.98 6.50 -7.80
C SER A 14 10.45 6.57 -8.02
N LYS A 15 9.94 5.72 -8.91
CA LYS A 15 8.52 5.49 -9.16
C LYS A 15 8.32 4.04 -9.62
N ALA A 16 7.34 3.36 -9.04
CA ALA A 16 6.74 2.16 -9.60
C ALA A 16 5.23 2.34 -9.61
N ASP A 17 4.60 1.91 -10.67
CA ASP A 17 3.16 2.05 -10.90
C ASP A 17 2.66 0.76 -11.53
N ILE A 18 1.86 0.02 -10.76
CA ILE A 18 1.43 -1.34 -11.10
C ILE A 18 -0.08 -1.38 -11.11
N GLU A 19 -0.63 -1.49 -12.30
CA GLU A 19 -2.05 -1.70 -12.48
C GLU A 19 -2.40 -3.16 -12.20
N LEU A 20 -3.43 -3.35 -11.39
CA LEU A 20 -3.98 -4.65 -10.98
C LEU A 20 -5.42 -4.80 -11.46
N ASP A 21 -5.90 -3.86 -12.23
CA ASP A 21 -7.26 -3.88 -12.76
C ASP A 21 -7.36 -4.94 -13.85
N ASN A 22 -8.48 -5.68 -13.81
CA ASN A 22 -8.78 -6.74 -14.77
C ASN A 22 -7.75 -7.90 -14.86
N CYS A 23 -6.81 -7.96 -13.92
CA CYS A 23 -5.84 -9.05 -13.85
C CYS A 23 -6.33 -10.17 -12.93
N ASN A 24 -6.44 -11.40 -13.44
CA ASN A 24 -6.63 -12.58 -12.62
C ASN A 24 -5.33 -12.99 -11.91
N SER A 25 -4.19 -12.63 -12.47
CA SER A 25 -2.85 -12.89 -11.92
C SER A 25 -1.86 -11.85 -12.43
N LEU A 26 -0.89 -11.51 -11.60
CA LEU A 26 0.26 -10.68 -11.95
C LEU A 26 1.54 -11.50 -11.79
N GLN A 27 2.30 -11.62 -12.86
CA GLN A 27 3.62 -12.23 -12.82
C GLN A 27 4.70 -11.15 -12.88
N ILE A 28 5.57 -11.11 -11.85
CA ILE A 28 6.70 -10.19 -11.78
C ILE A 28 7.96 -10.94 -12.15
N VAL A 29 8.52 -10.66 -13.31
CA VAL A 29 9.73 -11.31 -13.86
C VAL A 29 10.87 -10.31 -13.95
N GLY A 30 12.09 -10.83 -13.85
CA GLY A 30 13.30 -10.03 -14.02
C GLY A 30 14.49 -10.58 -13.25
N PRO A 31 15.70 -10.04 -13.46
CA PRO A 31 16.92 -10.44 -12.77
C PRO A 31 16.83 -10.33 -11.26
N ASN A 32 17.79 -10.89 -10.54
CA ASN A 32 17.88 -10.70 -9.10
C ASN A 32 18.21 -9.22 -8.75
N ASN A 33 17.76 -8.79 -7.58
CA ASN A 33 18.03 -7.44 -7.02
C ASN A 33 17.40 -6.25 -7.75
N ILE A 34 16.42 -6.46 -8.63
CA ILE A 34 15.66 -5.37 -9.28
C ILE A 34 14.40 -4.94 -8.48
N GLY A 35 14.26 -5.38 -7.24
CA GLY A 35 13.17 -4.95 -6.38
C GLY A 35 11.88 -5.75 -6.46
N LYS A 36 11.83 -6.91 -7.15
CA LYS A 36 10.61 -7.75 -7.19
C LYS A 36 10.03 -8.01 -5.82
N SER A 37 10.88 -8.37 -4.86
CA SER A 37 10.47 -8.62 -3.47
C SER A 37 9.97 -7.34 -2.80
N THR A 38 10.55 -6.20 -3.09
CA THR A 38 10.10 -4.89 -2.59
C THR A 38 8.66 -4.62 -2.97
N LEU A 39 8.27 -4.87 -4.22
CA LEU A 39 6.89 -4.72 -4.68
C LEU A 39 5.93 -5.64 -3.93
N ILE A 40 6.32 -6.91 -3.76
CA ILE A 40 5.48 -7.90 -3.06
C ILE A 40 5.33 -7.51 -1.57
N TYR A 41 6.43 -7.17 -0.91
CA TYR A 41 6.40 -6.80 0.50
C TYR A 41 5.74 -5.43 0.76
N ALA A 42 5.65 -4.55 -0.23
CA ALA A 42 4.87 -3.32 -0.12
C ALA A 42 3.39 -3.60 0.21
N LEU A 43 2.85 -4.73 -0.23
CA LEU A 43 1.49 -5.16 0.11
C LEU A 43 1.28 -5.41 1.61
N ASN A 44 2.35 -5.63 2.39
CA ASN A 44 2.27 -5.76 3.84
C ASN A 44 1.63 -4.54 4.48
N PHE A 45 1.90 -3.34 3.96
CA PHE A 45 1.34 -2.10 4.48
C PHE A 45 -0.19 -2.04 4.38
N LEU A 46 -0.78 -2.75 3.41
CA LEU A 46 -2.23 -2.83 3.25
C LEU A 46 -2.83 -4.03 4.00
N PHE A 47 -2.18 -5.18 3.94
CA PHE A 47 -2.78 -6.46 4.32
C PHE A 47 -2.41 -6.96 5.71
N ILE A 48 -1.37 -6.45 6.36
CA ILE A 48 -0.99 -6.84 7.73
C ILE A 48 -1.39 -5.74 8.71
N ILE A 49 -2.25 -6.09 9.68
CA ILE A 49 -2.80 -5.13 10.66
C ILE A 49 -1.75 -4.73 11.68
N ASP A 50 -1.03 -5.70 12.25
CA ASP A 50 -0.03 -5.44 13.27
C ASP A 50 1.33 -5.19 12.62
N GLY A 51 1.86 -3.98 12.78
CA GLY A 51 3.15 -3.61 12.22
C GLY A 51 4.31 -4.49 12.69
N ARG A 52 4.19 -5.08 13.90
CA ARG A 52 5.19 -6.00 14.47
C ARG A 52 5.22 -7.35 13.75
N GLU A 53 4.14 -7.69 13.06
CA GLU A 53 4.02 -8.93 12.28
C GLU A 53 4.40 -8.75 10.81
N MET A 54 4.76 -7.53 10.40
CA MET A 54 5.28 -7.29 9.06
C MET A 54 6.72 -7.80 8.97
N THR A 55 6.98 -8.58 7.94
CA THR A 55 8.32 -9.02 7.60
C THR A 55 8.70 -8.46 6.25
N PHE A 56 9.93 -7.98 6.15
CA PHE A 56 10.48 -7.43 4.93
C PHE A 56 11.77 -8.16 4.60
N SER A 57 11.98 -8.46 3.34
CA SER A 57 13.25 -8.98 2.86
C SER A 57 14.12 -7.78 2.49
N GLY A 58 15.20 -7.57 3.23
CA GLY A 58 16.22 -6.58 2.92
C GLY A 58 17.56 -7.26 2.70
N ASN A 59 18.34 -6.78 1.75
CA ASN A 59 19.72 -7.20 1.56
C ASN A 59 20.67 -6.51 2.55
N ARG A 60 20.16 -5.64 3.39
CA ARG A 60 20.94 -4.90 4.38
C ARG A 60 20.91 -5.64 5.71
N ILE A 61 22.09 -5.86 6.28
CA ILE A 61 22.25 -6.41 7.62
C ILE A 61 21.53 -5.45 8.59
N GLY A 62 20.56 -5.96 9.35
CA GLY A 62 19.76 -5.16 10.29
C GLY A 62 18.38 -4.72 9.80
N ASP A 63 18.14 -4.64 8.49
CA ASP A 63 16.88 -4.14 7.93
C ASP A 63 15.88 -5.23 7.52
N LYS A 64 16.20 -6.48 7.78
CA LYS A 64 15.40 -7.64 7.30
C LYS A 64 13.96 -7.66 7.81
N THR A 65 13.69 -6.98 8.90
CA THR A 65 12.37 -6.96 9.56
C THR A 65 11.75 -5.58 9.64
N THR A 66 12.44 -4.55 9.16
CA THR A 66 11.98 -3.16 9.26
C THR A 66 11.48 -2.62 7.93
N PHE A 67 10.58 -1.65 7.99
CA PHE A 67 10.07 -0.96 6.81
C PHE A 67 10.83 0.33 6.48
N ASN A 68 11.92 0.63 7.21
CA ASN A 68 12.60 1.91 7.08
C ASN A 68 13.11 2.21 5.68
N HIS A 69 13.57 1.19 4.95
CA HIS A 69 14.05 1.36 3.58
C HIS A 69 12.95 1.75 2.59
N TYR A 70 11.68 1.45 2.90
CA TYR A 70 10.56 1.92 2.07
C TYR A 70 10.31 3.42 2.16
N PHE A 71 10.81 4.08 3.18
CA PHE A 71 10.55 5.50 3.41
C PHE A 71 11.86 6.25 3.68
N PRO A 72 12.76 6.36 2.68
CA PRO A 72 14.02 7.11 2.82
C PRO A 72 13.80 8.60 3.08
N SER A 73 12.64 9.13 2.68
CA SER A 73 12.24 10.52 2.94
C SER A 73 10.88 10.56 3.66
N ILE A 74 10.85 11.21 4.82
CA ILE A 74 9.60 11.43 5.59
C ILE A 74 8.60 12.27 4.78
N ASN A 75 9.08 13.16 3.92
CA ASN A 75 8.25 14.14 3.24
C ASN A 75 7.87 13.77 1.80
N SER A 76 8.55 12.81 1.18
CA SER A 76 8.35 12.51 -0.25
C SER A 76 8.42 11.04 -0.60
N SER A 77 8.42 10.15 0.39
CA SER A 77 8.31 8.70 0.16
C SER A 77 6.90 8.24 0.47
N PHE A 78 6.23 7.66 -0.52
CA PHE A 78 4.84 7.23 -0.41
C PHE A 78 4.64 5.84 -1.00
N ILE A 79 3.79 5.06 -0.34
CA ILE A 79 3.18 3.86 -0.92
C ILE A 79 1.69 4.13 -0.99
N ILE A 80 1.10 3.96 -2.17
CA ILE A 80 -0.27 4.31 -2.44
C ILE A 80 -1.00 3.08 -2.98
N PHE A 81 -2.15 2.78 -2.42
CA PHE A 81 -3.03 1.71 -2.84
C PHE A 81 -4.32 2.32 -3.37
N GLU A 82 -4.55 2.21 -4.67
CA GLU A 82 -5.82 2.59 -5.26
C GLU A 82 -6.83 1.45 -5.11
N ILE A 83 -7.97 1.77 -4.53
CA ILE A 83 -9.02 0.82 -4.21
C ILE A 83 -10.33 1.29 -4.82
N PHE A 84 -11.00 0.38 -5.52
CA PHE A 84 -12.37 0.58 -5.98
C PHE A 84 -13.36 -0.11 -5.02
N LYS A 85 -14.30 0.67 -4.54
CA LYS A 85 -15.49 0.21 -3.81
C LYS A 85 -16.74 0.55 -4.66
N ASN A 86 -17.47 1.55 -4.26
CA ASN A 86 -18.52 2.17 -5.10
C ASN A 86 -17.93 3.29 -5.97
N ARG A 87 -16.79 3.80 -5.55
CA ARG A 87 -15.95 4.80 -6.23
C ARG A 87 -14.49 4.51 -5.92
N TYR A 88 -13.60 5.24 -6.56
CA TYR A 88 -12.18 5.14 -6.30
C TYR A 88 -11.78 5.84 -5.01
N TYR A 89 -10.82 5.25 -4.31
CA TYR A 89 -10.14 5.78 -3.15
C TYR A 89 -8.66 5.44 -3.24
N SER A 90 -7.82 6.35 -2.77
CA SER A 90 -6.40 6.06 -2.58
C SER A 90 -6.08 6.00 -1.09
N ILE A 91 -5.37 4.95 -0.67
CA ILE A 91 -4.79 4.85 0.66
C ILE A 91 -3.32 5.16 0.54
N LEU A 92 -2.90 6.29 1.06
CA LEU A 92 -1.52 6.71 1.10
C LEU A 92 -0.89 6.31 2.43
N VAL A 93 0.27 5.68 2.34
CA VAL A 93 1.10 5.29 3.49
C VAL A 93 2.40 6.06 3.44
N LYS A 94 2.80 6.62 4.57
CA LYS A 94 4.07 7.33 4.74
C LYS A 94 4.64 7.09 6.15
N LYS A 95 5.93 7.33 6.31
CA LYS A 95 6.56 7.39 7.63
C LYS A 95 6.44 8.81 8.20
N ASN A 96 6.14 8.93 9.49
CA ASN A 96 6.15 10.20 10.20
C ASN A 96 7.51 10.47 10.90
N ALA A 97 7.64 11.64 11.53
CA ALA A 97 8.87 12.05 12.21
C ALA A 97 9.26 11.13 13.39
N GLU A 98 8.28 10.48 14.01
CA GLU A 98 8.47 9.54 15.12
C GLU A 98 8.92 8.14 14.63
N GLY A 99 9.00 7.92 13.32
CA GLY A 99 9.33 6.64 12.72
C GLY A 99 8.13 5.69 12.58
N ASN A 100 6.92 6.13 12.91
CA ASN A 100 5.71 5.34 12.76
C ASN A 100 5.09 5.50 11.37
N LEU A 101 4.18 4.58 11.01
CA LEU A 101 3.42 4.65 9.77
C LEU A 101 2.13 5.44 9.96
N ASP A 102 1.97 6.45 9.14
CA ASP A 102 0.74 7.20 8.99
C ASP A 102 0.00 6.76 7.73
N TYR A 103 -1.31 6.66 7.84
CA TYR A 103 -2.21 6.26 6.77
C TYR A 103 -3.23 7.38 6.49
N TYR A 104 -3.41 7.68 5.22
CA TYR A 104 -4.37 8.68 4.76
C TYR A 104 -5.32 8.07 3.75
N LYS A 105 -6.61 8.33 3.91
CA LYS A 105 -7.62 8.08 2.90
C LYS A 105 -7.74 9.33 2.03
N ILE A 106 -7.70 9.16 0.74
CA ILE A 106 -7.93 10.20 -0.26
C ILE A 106 -9.15 9.75 -1.08
N ASP A 107 -10.17 10.59 -1.17
CA ASP A 107 -11.42 10.29 -1.84
C ASP A 107 -11.33 10.53 -3.36
N SER A 108 -10.32 9.96 -3.98
CA SER A 108 -10.02 10.03 -5.40
C SER A 108 -9.24 8.80 -5.85
N GLU A 109 -9.28 8.51 -7.15
CA GLU A 109 -8.29 7.70 -7.82
C GLU A 109 -6.90 8.34 -7.75
N TYR A 110 -5.87 7.55 -8.01
CA TYR A 110 -4.52 8.09 -8.13
C TYR A 110 -4.40 8.96 -9.40
N LYS A 111 -3.99 10.21 -9.21
CA LYS A 111 -3.71 11.16 -10.28
C LYS A 111 -2.28 11.65 -10.13
N GLU A 112 -1.44 11.34 -11.10
CA GLU A 112 -0.01 11.63 -11.06
C GLU A 112 0.28 13.12 -10.84
N GLU A 113 -0.49 13.99 -11.49
CA GLU A 113 -0.35 15.45 -11.38
C GLU A 113 -0.50 15.99 -9.95
N LEU A 114 -1.22 15.28 -9.09
CA LEU A 114 -1.33 15.65 -7.67
C LEU A 114 -0.05 15.36 -6.90
N PHE A 115 0.68 14.31 -7.29
CA PHE A 115 1.86 13.83 -6.57
C PHE A 115 3.17 14.40 -7.10
N PHE A 116 3.15 14.99 -8.27
CA PHE A 116 4.34 15.54 -8.89
C PHE A 116 4.20 17.05 -9.09
N THR A 117 5.32 17.73 -9.14
CA THR A 117 5.45 19.13 -9.50
C THR A 117 6.53 19.27 -10.55
N GLU A 118 6.28 20.10 -11.54
CA GLU A 118 7.27 20.46 -12.55
C GLU A 118 8.33 21.40 -11.94
N THR A 119 9.57 21.16 -12.28
CA THR A 119 10.70 22.00 -11.92
C THR A 119 11.60 22.21 -13.12
N ASN A 120 12.49 23.18 -13.07
CA ASN A 120 13.49 23.42 -14.14
C ASN A 120 14.42 22.21 -14.41
N LYS A 121 14.40 21.21 -13.51
CA LYS A 121 15.19 19.98 -13.62
C LYS A 121 14.32 18.74 -13.93
N GLY A 122 13.07 18.95 -14.33
CA GLY A 122 12.09 17.90 -14.58
C GLY A 122 11.11 17.69 -13.42
N GLN A 123 10.37 16.60 -13.47
CA GLN A 123 9.37 16.25 -12.47
C GLN A 123 9.99 15.87 -11.13
N LYS A 124 9.41 16.38 -10.06
CA LYS A 124 9.79 16.06 -8.69
C LYS A 124 8.57 15.63 -7.88
N ILE A 125 8.73 14.63 -7.04
CA ILE A 125 7.68 14.20 -6.11
C ILE A 125 7.37 15.36 -5.14
N ARG A 126 6.11 15.71 -5.06
CA ARG A 126 5.59 16.78 -4.20
C ARG A 126 5.82 16.41 -2.73
N LYS A 127 6.20 17.36 -1.92
CA LYS A 127 6.28 17.16 -0.47
C LYS A 127 4.88 16.95 0.10
N PHE A 128 4.80 16.19 1.19
CA PHE A 128 3.53 15.78 1.78
C PHE A 128 2.60 16.94 2.12
N ASP A 129 3.11 18.00 2.77
CA ASP A 129 2.27 19.15 3.13
C ASP A 129 1.75 19.89 1.89
N SER A 130 2.58 20.00 0.85
CA SER A 130 2.16 20.57 -0.43
C SER A 130 1.15 19.66 -1.15
N LEU A 131 1.25 18.33 -0.99
CA LEU A 131 0.27 17.38 -1.51
C LEU A 131 -1.10 17.60 -0.83
N LEU A 132 -1.14 17.73 0.50
CA LEU A 132 -2.40 18.00 1.21
C LEU A 132 -3.03 19.32 0.77
N SER A 133 -2.22 20.37 0.59
CA SER A 133 -2.69 21.65 0.08
C SER A 133 -3.27 21.51 -1.34
N GLU A 134 -2.61 20.76 -2.21
CA GLU A 134 -3.08 20.50 -3.57
C GLU A 134 -4.39 19.72 -3.60
N LEU A 135 -4.52 18.67 -2.76
CA LEU A 135 -5.77 17.92 -2.62
C LEU A 135 -6.92 18.84 -2.18
N THR A 136 -6.66 19.71 -1.20
CA THR A 136 -7.65 20.69 -0.72
C THR A 136 -8.05 21.68 -1.81
N THR A 137 -7.09 22.22 -2.55
CA THR A 137 -7.33 23.16 -3.65
C THR A 137 -8.19 22.53 -4.75
N ASN A 138 -7.99 21.25 -5.02
CA ASN A 138 -8.78 20.48 -6.00
C ASN A 138 -10.11 19.95 -5.43
N GLY A 139 -10.50 20.31 -4.21
CA GLY A 139 -11.74 19.85 -3.59
C GLY A 139 -11.77 18.34 -3.28
N ILE A 140 -10.61 17.70 -3.17
CA ILE A 140 -10.49 16.27 -2.90
C ILE A 140 -10.44 16.06 -1.39
N GLU A 141 -11.46 15.38 -0.86
CA GLU A 141 -11.50 15.04 0.56
C GLU A 141 -10.39 14.05 0.90
N HIS A 142 -9.71 14.34 2.00
CA HIS A 142 -8.69 13.46 2.53
C HIS A 142 -8.73 13.43 4.06
N LYS A 143 -8.40 12.28 4.64
CA LYS A 143 -8.47 12.08 6.08
C LYS A 143 -7.35 11.16 6.56
N LYS A 144 -6.65 11.54 7.63
CA LYS A 144 -5.73 10.65 8.35
C LYS A 144 -6.55 9.63 9.14
N PHE A 145 -6.19 8.36 9.04
CA PHE A 145 -6.70 7.34 9.94
C PHE A 145 -6.03 7.48 11.31
N THR A 146 -6.82 7.47 12.36
CA THR A 146 -6.31 7.59 13.73
C THR A 146 -5.66 6.31 14.21
N LYS A 147 -6.22 5.18 13.77
CA LYS A 147 -5.74 3.84 14.13
C LYS A 147 -5.61 2.96 12.88
N ARG A 148 -4.61 2.10 12.88
CA ARG A 148 -4.42 1.14 11.78
C ARG A 148 -5.61 0.19 11.62
N SER A 149 -6.31 -0.14 12.70
CA SER A 149 -7.55 -0.92 12.63
C SER A 149 -8.64 -0.25 11.81
N GLU A 150 -8.66 1.09 11.72
CA GLU A 150 -9.60 1.82 10.86
C GLU A 150 -9.28 1.62 9.38
N VAL A 151 -8.00 1.63 9.01
CA VAL A 151 -7.55 1.29 7.65
C VAL A 151 -8.05 -0.09 7.29
N PHE A 152 -7.80 -1.05 8.18
CA PHE A 152 -8.20 -2.42 7.97
C PHE A 152 -9.72 -2.56 7.86
N ASN A 153 -10.47 -1.90 8.75
CA ASN A 153 -11.92 -1.88 8.66
C ASN A 153 -12.40 -1.21 7.36
N PHE A 154 -11.72 -0.17 6.89
CA PHE A 154 -12.04 0.47 5.62
C PHE A 154 -11.77 -0.47 4.45
N VAL A 155 -10.65 -1.17 4.43
CA VAL A 155 -10.28 -2.09 3.33
C VAL A 155 -11.15 -3.35 3.34
N TYR A 156 -11.36 -3.95 4.51
CA TYR A 156 -12.00 -5.27 4.64
C TYR A 156 -13.44 -5.25 5.13
N GLN A 157 -13.98 -4.11 5.54
CA GLN A 157 -15.29 -3.99 6.20
C GLN A 157 -15.49 -4.87 7.42
N LYS A 158 -15.09 -4.36 8.54
CA LYS A 158 -15.69 -4.78 9.80
C LYS A 158 -16.81 -3.80 10.17
N GLY A 159 -18.04 -4.28 10.16
CA GLY A 159 -19.15 -3.55 10.73
C GLY A 159 -20.14 -2.99 9.72
N LYS A 160 -21.37 -3.40 9.90
CA LYS A 160 -22.63 -3.03 9.24
C LYS A 160 -22.63 -3.12 7.71
N ARG A 161 -23.43 -4.08 7.26
CA ARG A 161 -23.97 -4.27 5.91
C ARG A 161 -23.70 -3.08 4.98
N ASN A 162 -23.04 -3.30 3.93
CA ASN A 162 -23.13 -2.64 2.63
C ASN A 162 -21.91 -1.95 2.03
N ASN A 163 -20.73 -1.81 2.61
CA ASN A 163 -19.70 -1.05 1.93
C ASN A 163 -18.29 -1.70 1.90
N GLY A 164 -18.15 -3.01 1.72
CA GLY A 164 -16.91 -3.74 1.71
C GLY A 164 -16.20 -3.85 0.39
N VAL A 165 -14.95 -4.15 0.50
CA VAL A 165 -14.19 -4.66 -0.62
C VAL A 165 -14.73 -6.05 -0.93
N VAL A 166 -15.69 -6.11 -1.83
CA VAL A 166 -16.50 -7.29 -2.17
C VAL A 166 -15.65 -8.47 -2.61
N TRP A 167 -14.48 -8.22 -3.19
CA TRP A 167 -13.62 -9.27 -3.74
C TRP A 167 -13.02 -10.21 -2.69
N LEU A 168 -12.88 -9.77 -1.43
CA LEU A 168 -12.46 -10.64 -0.33
C LEU A 168 -13.64 -11.36 0.32
N ASN A 169 -14.87 -10.91 0.04
CA ASN A 169 -16.08 -11.42 0.68
C ASN A 169 -16.90 -12.38 -0.19
N GLN A 170 -16.58 -12.58 -1.45
CA GLN A 170 -17.41 -13.40 -2.35
C GLN A 170 -17.51 -14.88 -1.96
N ASN A 171 -16.67 -15.36 -1.05
CA ASN A 171 -16.62 -16.77 -0.68
C ASN A 171 -16.84 -17.02 0.81
N VAL A 172 -17.56 -16.15 1.53
CA VAL A 172 -17.55 -16.27 2.97
C VAL A 172 -18.89 -16.16 3.65
N ASN A 173 -19.11 -17.14 4.51
CA ASN A 173 -20.24 -17.26 5.42
C ASN A 173 -20.37 -16.06 6.36
N GLN A 174 -21.58 -15.77 6.73
CA GLN A 174 -22.23 -14.66 7.40
C GLN A 174 -21.52 -13.97 8.59
N ASP A 175 -20.42 -14.50 9.10
CA ASP A 175 -19.69 -13.95 10.24
C ASP A 175 -18.39 -13.23 9.84
N GLY A 176 -18.47 -12.13 9.15
CA GLY A 176 -17.36 -11.33 8.61
C GLY A 176 -16.13 -11.08 9.52
N ARG A 177 -16.12 -11.59 10.76
CA ARG A 177 -15.00 -11.51 11.70
C ARG A 177 -13.89 -12.53 11.41
N GLY A 178 -14.24 -13.70 10.88
CA GLY A 178 -13.24 -14.77 10.68
C GLY A 178 -12.31 -14.56 9.51
N ILE A 179 -12.76 -13.87 8.47
CA ILE A 179 -12.09 -13.85 7.17
C ILE A 179 -10.98 -12.85 7.09
N SER A 180 -11.20 -11.65 7.60
CA SER A 180 -10.15 -10.65 7.62
C SER A 180 -8.93 -11.15 8.40
N ASN A 181 -9.15 -11.86 9.50
CA ASN A 181 -8.09 -12.51 10.25
C ASN A 181 -7.50 -13.71 9.49
N ASN A 182 -8.34 -14.50 8.83
CA ASN A 182 -7.87 -15.64 8.04
C ASN A 182 -7.11 -15.19 6.80
N PHE A 183 -7.57 -14.16 6.09
CA PHE A 183 -6.83 -13.62 4.96
C PHE A 183 -5.47 -13.07 5.39
N SER A 184 -5.40 -12.28 6.46
CA SER A 184 -4.13 -11.80 7.00
C SER A 184 -3.20 -12.95 7.40
N LYS A 185 -3.73 -14.03 7.97
CA LYS A 185 -2.96 -15.24 8.30
C LYS A 185 -2.49 -15.97 7.05
N ILE A 186 -3.37 -16.17 6.07
CA ILE A 186 -3.02 -16.80 4.79
C ILE A 186 -1.99 -15.97 4.04
N TYR A 187 -2.20 -14.66 3.97
CA TYR A 187 -1.26 -13.74 3.35
C TYR A 187 0.13 -13.77 4.02
N LYS A 188 0.17 -13.75 5.37
CA LYS A 188 1.43 -13.91 6.12
C LYS A 188 2.09 -15.26 5.84
N TYR A 189 1.29 -16.32 5.81
CA TYR A 189 1.80 -17.65 5.51
C TYR A 189 2.42 -17.70 4.10
N LEU A 190 1.74 -17.16 3.11
CA LEU A 190 2.26 -17.10 1.73
C LEU A 190 3.53 -16.27 1.63
N ILE A 191 3.59 -15.10 2.26
CA ILE A 191 4.77 -14.24 2.26
C ILE A 191 5.94 -14.90 3.01
N ASN A 192 5.69 -15.53 4.16
CA ASN A 192 6.74 -16.10 5.01
C ASN A 192 7.16 -17.52 4.60
N SER A 193 6.32 -18.24 3.87
CA SER A 193 6.54 -19.66 3.55
C SER A 193 7.57 -19.94 2.46
N LYS A 194 8.33 -18.96 1.99
CA LYS A 194 9.23 -19.09 0.85
C LYS A 194 8.56 -19.55 -0.46
N LEU A 195 7.25 -19.80 -0.48
CA LEU A 195 6.53 -20.15 -1.69
C LEU A 195 6.59 -19.06 -2.75
N ILE A 196 6.69 -17.80 -2.30
CA ILE A 196 6.88 -16.64 -3.18
C ILE A 196 8.36 -16.48 -3.55
N ASN A 197 9.28 -16.98 -2.73
CA ASN A 197 10.73 -16.81 -2.92
C ASN A 197 11.42 -18.00 -3.61
N ASN A 198 10.74 -19.12 -3.80
CA ASN A 198 11.34 -20.37 -4.32
C ASN A 198 10.95 -20.65 -5.77
N ASN A 199 10.74 -19.66 -6.60
CA ASN A 199 10.83 -19.92 -8.04
C ASN A 199 12.29 -20.13 -8.43
N LYS A 200 12.83 -21.29 -8.10
CA LYS A 200 13.85 -21.95 -8.90
C LYS A 200 13.12 -22.52 -10.11
N PHE A 201 13.08 -21.77 -11.16
CA PHE A 201 12.93 -22.24 -12.53
C PHE A 201 14.18 -21.87 -13.28
#